data_49ad1dff8d347712ad3cd6d458e0b514
#
_entry.id   49ad1dff8d347712ad3cd6d458e0b514
#
_cell.length_a   1.000
_cell.length_b   1.000
_cell.length_c   1.000
_cell.angle_alpha   90.00
_cell.angle_beta   90.00
_cell.angle_gamma   90.00
#
_symmetry.space_group_name_H-M   'P 1'
#
loop_
_entity.id
_entity.type
_entity.pdbx_description
1 polymer ?
#
loop_
_entity_poly.entity_id
_entity_poly.type
_entity_poly.pdbx_seq_one_letter_code
_entity_poly.pdbx_strand_id
1 'polypeptide(L)'
;MQNNPEFIFAYMGIVGIGAVCVPLNSWWVPDEIIYAMEHCDAKVLFGDQKRLKGLESLTNVKKIITTYTPDDSFESFDDFTKNHSEEWPDIDINRDDHATIYYTSGSTGKPKGVLSSQRGVISSMFSWAFISTVLSQREARLGKDATPLASSESSILLCVPLFHCLLYTSPSPRDGRI
;
A
#
# COMPACT_ATOMS: atom_id res chain seq x y z
N MET A 1 -7.93 5.83 0.68
CA MET A 1 -8.66 5.47 -0.56
C MET A 1 -9.07 4.00 -0.54
N GLN A 2 -9.97 3.58 -1.43
CA GLN A 2 -10.34 2.17 -1.64
C GLN A 2 -9.22 1.41 -2.40
N ASN A 3 -9.44 0.08 -2.58
CA ASN A 3 -8.59 -0.75 -3.44
C ASN A 3 -8.81 -0.38 -4.91
N ASN A 4 -8.06 0.56 -5.41
CA ASN A 4 -8.03 0.99 -6.81
C ASN A 4 -6.59 1.02 -7.32
N PRO A 5 -6.37 1.06 -8.65
CA PRO A 5 -5.03 1.06 -9.22
C PRO A 5 -4.13 2.19 -8.71
N GLU A 6 -4.70 3.38 -8.47
CA GLU A 6 -3.97 4.56 -7.99
C GLU A 6 -3.35 4.33 -6.60
N PHE A 7 -3.95 3.44 -5.78
CA PHE A 7 -3.32 3.04 -4.51
C PHE A 7 -1.96 2.38 -4.76
N ILE A 8 -1.91 1.46 -5.72
CA ILE A 8 -0.67 0.73 -6.06
C ILE A 8 0.36 1.68 -6.65
N PHE A 9 -0.07 2.55 -7.57
CA PHE A 9 0.81 3.53 -8.21
C PHE A 9 1.39 4.51 -7.18
N ALA A 10 0.55 5.07 -6.29
CA ALA A 10 0.99 5.96 -5.23
C ALA A 10 1.95 5.24 -4.25
N TYR A 11 1.61 4.02 -3.82
CA TYR A 11 2.47 3.23 -2.93
C TYR A 11 3.86 3.00 -3.54
N MET A 12 3.91 2.51 -4.77
CA MET A 12 5.16 2.22 -5.48
C MET A 12 5.97 3.51 -5.72
N GLY A 13 5.31 4.59 -6.13
CA GLY A 13 5.97 5.88 -6.33
C GLY A 13 6.57 6.43 -5.03
N ILE A 14 5.83 6.40 -3.93
CA ILE A 14 6.29 6.90 -2.62
C ILE A 14 7.51 6.12 -2.15
N VAL A 15 7.43 4.79 -2.15
CA VAL A 15 8.55 3.94 -1.68
C VAL A 15 9.74 4.05 -2.62
N GLY A 16 9.50 4.16 -3.93
CA GLY A 16 10.54 4.24 -4.95
C GLY A 16 11.35 5.53 -4.93
N ILE A 17 10.81 6.61 -4.37
CA ILE A 17 11.58 7.85 -4.15
C ILE A 17 12.18 7.94 -2.74
N GLY A 18 12.20 6.84 -1.98
CA GLY A 18 12.72 6.80 -0.62
C GLY A 18 11.85 7.52 0.42
N ALA A 19 10.62 7.93 0.06
CA ALA A 19 9.68 8.50 1.02
C ALA A 19 8.97 7.39 1.82
N VAL A 20 8.46 7.75 3.00
CA VAL A 20 7.74 6.80 3.86
C VAL A 20 6.27 6.73 3.46
N CYS A 21 5.84 5.55 3.01
CA CYS A 21 4.45 5.31 2.69
C CYS A 21 3.65 4.95 3.94
N VAL A 22 2.49 5.63 4.12
CA VAL A 22 1.62 5.43 5.28
C VAL A 22 0.22 5.00 4.81
N PRO A 23 -0.01 3.71 4.59
CA PRO A 23 -1.33 3.21 4.21
C PRO A 23 -2.31 3.35 5.38
N LEU A 24 -3.34 4.20 5.21
CA LEU A 24 -4.35 4.42 6.23
C LEU A 24 -5.60 3.56 5.98
N ASN A 25 -6.24 3.15 7.07
CA ASN A 25 -7.49 2.39 7.02
C ASN A 25 -8.59 3.22 6.35
N SER A 26 -9.12 2.71 5.24
CA SER A 26 -10.17 3.38 4.45
C SER A 26 -11.54 3.45 5.15
N TRP A 27 -11.72 2.80 6.29
CA TRP A 27 -12.92 2.86 7.12
C TRP A 27 -12.81 3.84 8.28
N TRP A 28 -11.65 4.45 8.49
CA TRP A 28 -11.46 5.44 9.54
C TRP A 28 -12.33 6.68 9.32
N VAL A 29 -12.76 7.25 10.44
CA VAL A 29 -13.43 8.55 10.46
C VAL A 29 -12.41 9.69 10.35
N PRO A 30 -12.83 10.92 9.98
CA PRO A 30 -11.92 12.05 9.78
C PRO A 30 -10.95 12.28 10.94
N ASP A 31 -11.39 12.22 12.17
CA ASP A 31 -10.54 12.46 13.36
C ASP A 31 -9.39 11.45 13.47
N GLU A 32 -9.62 10.18 13.09
CA GLU A 32 -8.57 9.15 13.09
C GLU A 32 -7.55 9.41 11.99
N ILE A 33 -8.02 9.88 10.82
CA ILE A 33 -7.14 10.24 9.70
C ILE A 33 -6.30 11.46 10.08
N ILE A 34 -6.92 12.51 10.64
CA ILE A 34 -6.23 13.72 11.10
C ILE A 34 -5.15 13.35 12.12
N TYR A 35 -5.51 12.56 13.13
CA TYR A 35 -4.54 12.07 14.13
C TYR A 35 -3.34 11.36 13.49
N ALA A 36 -3.58 10.45 12.55
CA ALA A 36 -2.49 9.72 11.92
C ALA A 36 -1.60 10.62 11.05
N MET A 37 -2.21 11.56 10.30
CA MET A 37 -1.48 12.50 9.45
C MET A 37 -0.58 13.43 10.28
N GLU A 38 -1.08 13.93 11.41
CA GLU A 38 -0.31 14.76 12.34
C GLU A 38 0.78 13.93 13.05
N HIS A 39 0.43 12.71 13.50
CA HIS A 39 1.36 11.84 14.22
C HIS A 39 2.56 11.40 13.37
N CYS A 40 2.38 11.18 12.07
CA CYS A 40 3.46 10.81 11.16
C CYS A 40 4.03 11.99 10.34
N ASP A 41 3.56 13.23 10.58
CA ASP A 41 3.95 14.44 9.86
C ASP A 41 3.85 14.31 8.33
N ALA A 42 2.82 13.64 7.85
CA ALA A 42 2.63 13.39 6.43
C ALA A 42 2.35 14.70 5.67
N LYS A 43 2.93 14.84 4.48
CA LYS A 43 2.85 16.07 3.66
C LYS A 43 1.87 15.94 2.50
N VAL A 44 1.62 14.72 2.04
CA VAL A 44 0.72 14.43 0.92
C VAL A 44 -0.26 13.34 1.33
N LEU A 45 -1.52 13.51 0.98
CA LEU A 45 -2.59 12.55 1.21
C LEU A 45 -3.30 12.22 -0.10
N PHE A 46 -3.22 10.96 -0.51
CA PHE A 46 -4.01 10.43 -1.61
C PHE A 46 -5.33 9.86 -1.07
N GLY A 47 -6.45 10.31 -1.58
CA GLY A 47 -7.75 9.86 -1.11
C GLY A 47 -8.84 9.92 -2.16
N ASP A 48 -9.91 9.15 -1.98
CA ASP A 48 -11.14 9.36 -2.73
C ASP A 48 -12.01 10.44 -2.07
N GLN A 49 -12.96 10.98 -2.81
CA GLN A 49 -13.83 12.08 -2.38
C GLN A 49 -14.46 11.83 -0.99
N LYS A 50 -14.91 10.60 -0.73
CA LYS A 50 -15.55 10.25 0.54
C LYS A 50 -14.57 10.37 1.72
N ARG A 51 -13.28 10.04 1.52
CA ARG A 51 -12.26 10.05 2.57
C ARG A 51 -11.57 11.40 2.73
N LEU A 52 -11.58 12.24 1.71
CA LEU A 52 -11.07 13.61 1.79
C LEU A 52 -12.05 14.58 2.44
N LYS A 53 -13.34 14.25 2.39
CA LYS A 53 -14.39 15.05 3.04
C LYS A 53 -14.23 15.05 4.56
N GLY A 54 -14.29 16.22 5.19
CA GLY A 54 -14.11 16.38 6.64
C GLY A 54 -12.66 16.52 7.08
N LEU A 55 -11.73 16.71 6.13
CA LEU A 55 -10.29 16.91 6.40
C LEU A 55 -9.84 18.35 6.13
N GLU A 56 -10.74 19.31 6.23
CA GLU A 56 -10.48 20.73 5.94
C GLU A 56 -9.46 21.33 6.91
N SER A 57 -9.39 20.81 8.15
CA SER A 57 -8.41 21.25 9.16
C SER A 57 -6.96 20.92 8.81
N LEU A 58 -6.72 19.93 7.91
CA LEU A 58 -5.39 19.60 7.42
C LEU A 58 -4.95 20.60 6.33
N THR A 59 -4.57 21.81 6.72
CA THR A 59 -4.21 22.89 5.79
C THR A 59 -2.79 22.74 5.22
N ASN A 60 -1.89 22.09 5.95
CA ASN A 60 -0.48 21.90 5.56
C ASN A 60 -0.23 20.61 4.78
N VAL A 61 -1.29 19.88 4.41
CA VAL A 61 -1.22 18.62 3.71
C VAL A 61 -1.77 18.81 2.29
N LYS A 62 -0.97 18.45 1.28
CA LYS A 62 -1.45 18.41 -0.11
C LYS A 62 -2.37 17.22 -0.27
N LYS A 63 -3.61 17.46 -0.71
CA LYS A 63 -4.63 16.42 -0.91
C LYS A 63 -4.78 16.15 -2.41
N ILE A 64 -4.63 14.88 -2.79
CA ILE A 64 -4.76 14.41 -4.18
C ILE A 64 -5.96 13.48 -4.25
N ILE A 65 -6.91 13.80 -5.11
CA ILE A 65 -8.10 12.97 -5.30
C ILE A 65 -7.84 11.87 -6.35
N THR A 66 -8.24 10.65 -6.02
CA THR A 66 -8.03 9.44 -6.84
C THR A 66 -9.32 8.87 -7.44
N THR A 67 -10.41 9.65 -7.41
CA THR A 67 -11.68 9.22 -8.01
C THR A 67 -11.86 9.82 -9.39
N TYR A 68 -12.61 9.10 -10.25
CA TYR A 68 -13.01 9.60 -11.57
C TYR A 68 -14.05 10.72 -11.52
N THR A 69 -14.53 11.09 -10.35
CA THR A 69 -15.48 12.20 -10.19
C THR A 69 -14.67 13.49 -10.09
N PRO A 70 -14.81 14.41 -11.04
CA PRO A 70 -14.16 15.73 -10.95
C PRO A 70 -14.60 16.43 -9.67
N ASP A 71 -13.65 16.94 -8.92
CA ASP A 71 -13.89 17.76 -7.75
C ASP A 71 -12.87 18.90 -7.77
N ASP A 72 -13.31 20.09 -8.12
CA ASP A 72 -12.46 21.27 -8.29
C ASP A 72 -11.77 21.72 -6.98
N SER A 73 -12.15 21.11 -5.85
CA SER A 73 -11.56 21.40 -4.54
C SER A 73 -10.20 20.71 -4.34
N PHE A 74 -9.86 19.71 -5.17
CA PHE A 74 -8.65 18.92 -5.02
C PHE A 74 -7.94 18.73 -6.36
N GLU A 75 -6.61 18.64 -6.33
CA GLU A 75 -5.85 18.23 -7.51
C GLU A 75 -6.14 16.75 -7.83
N SER A 76 -6.47 16.45 -9.08
CA SER A 76 -6.72 15.08 -9.52
C SER A 76 -5.41 14.28 -9.58
N PHE A 77 -5.52 12.95 -9.44
CA PHE A 77 -4.36 12.06 -9.59
C PHE A 77 -3.76 12.15 -11.00
N ASP A 78 -4.60 12.29 -12.02
CA ASP A 78 -4.18 12.44 -13.41
C ASP A 78 -3.39 13.75 -13.61
N ASP A 79 -3.86 14.86 -13.06
CA ASP A 79 -3.15 16.15 -13.15
C ASP A 79 -1.85 16.13 -12.35
N PHE A 80 -1.86 15.50 -11.18
CA PHE A 80 -0.67 15.32 -10.35
C PHE A 80 0.42 14.50 -11.05
N THR A 81 0.05 13.50 -11.83
CA THR A 81 1.00 12.63 -12.54
C THR A 81 1.33 13.11 -13.95
N LYS A 82 0.55 14.06 -14.49
CA LYS A 82 0.72 14.58 -15.83
C LYS A 82 2.03 15.36 -15.97
N ASN A 83 2.68 15.18 -17.14
CA ASN A 83 3.91 15.89 -17.50
C ASN A 83 5.13 15.62 -16.60
N HIS A 84 5.13 14.53 -15.86
CA HIS A 84 6.32 14.02 -15.18
C HIS A 84 7.08 13.04 -16.05
N SER A 85 8.36 12.81 -15.72
CA SER A 85 9.18 11.80 -16.40
C SER A 85 8.62 10.40 -16.17
N GLU A 86 8.65 9.55 -17.20
CA GLU A 86 8.39 8.12 -17.09
C GLU A 86 9.60 7.34 -16.58
N GLU A 87 10.76 8.00 -16.50
CA GLU A 87 11.97 7.38 -16.00
C GLU A 87 11.94 7.29 -14.47
N TRP A 88 12.42 6.18 -13.97
CA TRP A 88 12.57 5.97 -12.55
C TRP A 88 13.65 6.91 -11.99
N PRO A 89 13.41 7.65 -10.91
CA PRO A 89 14.39 8.58 -10.37
C PRO A 89 15.63 7.84 -9.83
N ASP A 90 16.81 8.36 -10.12
CA ASP A 90 18.08 7.85 -9.59
C ASP A 90 18.28 8.41 -8.18
N ILE A 91 17.81 7.66 -7.19
CA ILE A 91 17.87 8.02 -5.77
C ILE A 91 18.57 6.91 -5.00
N ASP A 92 19.60 7.26 -4.24
CA ASP A 92 20.28 6.32 -3.35
C ASP A 92 19.41 6.07 -2.10
N ILE A 93 18.81 4.88 -2.05
CA ILE A 93 17.95 4.44 -0.94
C ILE A 93 18.71 3.36 -0.17
N ASN A 94 19.00 3.66 1.10
CA ASN A 94 19.68 2.69 1.97
C ASN A 94 18.68 1.63 2.45
N ARG A 95 19.15 0.39 2.57
CA ARG A 95 18.35 -0.75 3.06
C ARG A 95 17.75 -0.53 4.45
N ASP A 96 18.37 0.32 5.27
CA ASP A 96 17.92 0.61 6.63
C ASP A 96 17.04 1.88 6.71
N ASP A 97 16.83 2.59 5.59
CA ASP A 97 15.91 3.71 5.52
C ASP A 97 14.47 3.26 5.79
N HIS A 98 13.69 4.17 6.32
CA HIS A 98 12.27 3.94 6.59
C HIS A 98 11.50 3.81 5.27
N ALA A 99 10.62 2.81 5.18
CA ALA A 99 9.82 2.55 3.98
C ALA A 99 8.33 2.74 4.22
N THR A 100 7.80 2.19 5.33
CA THR A 100 6.36 2.20 5.58
C THR A 100 6.03 2.40 7.05
N ILE A 101 4.85 3.01 7.31
CA ILE A 101 4.21 3.00 8.63
C ILE A 101 2.83 2.39 8.47
N TYR A 102 2.58 1.25 9.13
CA TYR A 102 1.26 0.64 9.22
C TYR A 102 0.64 0.89 10.59
N TYR A 103 -0.57 1.43 10.60
CA TYR A 103 -1.29 1.65 11.84
C TYR A 103 -2.08 0.42 12.25
N THR A 104 -1.93 0.03 13.51
CA THR A 104 -2.70 -1.05 14.14
C THR A 104 -3.68 -0.48 15.16
N SER A 105 -4.80 -1.17 15.38
CA SER A 105 -5.75 -0.84 16.45
C SER A 105 -5.05 -1.08 17.80
N GLY A 106 -4.66 0.01 18.45
CA GLY A 106 -4.02 -0.06 19.78
C GLY A 106 -5.03 -0.47 20.85
N SER A 107 -4.62 -1.28 21.83
CA SER A 107 -5.41 -1.63 23.02
C SER A 107 -5.72 -0.41 23.91
N THR A 108 -5.08 0.73 23.67
CA THR A 108 -5.19 1.99 24.45
C THR A 108 -6.10 3.02 23.78
N GLY A 109 -6.87 2.66 22.75
CA GLY A 109 -7.85 3.52 22.08
C GLY A 109 -7.32 4.38 20.94
N LYS A 110 -6.01 4.65 20.85
CA LYS A 110 -5.41 5.34 19.70
C LYS A 110 -4.60 4.38 18.84
N PRO A 111 -4.68 4.48 17.50
CA PRO A 111 -3.86 3.67 16.60
C PRO A 111 -2.36 3.88 16.85
N LYS A 112 -1.58 2.81 16.73
CA LYS A 112 -0.11 2.84 16.84
C LYS A 112 0.51 2.55 15.48
N GLY A 113 1.46 3.39 15.06
CA GLY A 113 2.21 3.21 13.82
C GLY A 113 3.36 2.22 14.00
N VAL A 114 3.37 1.18 13.18
CA VAL A 114 4.48 0.22 13.08
C VAL A 114 5.37 0.66 11.92
N LEU A 115 6.58 1.10 12.26
CA LEU A 115 7.58 1.54 11.30
C LEU A 115 8.37 0.35 10.76
N SER A 116 8.50 0.25 9.44
CA SER A 116 9.29 -0.78 8.77
C SER A 116 10.36 -0.13 7.88
N SER A 117 11.55 -0.74 7.84
CA SER A 117 12.62 -0.34 6.93
C SER A 117 12.44 -0.96 5.54
N GLN A 118 13.18 -0.44 4.54
CA GLN A 118 13.27 -1.01 3.19
C GLN A 118 13.64 -2.50 3.26
N ARG A 119 14.65 -2.85 4.06
CA ARG A 119 15.04 -4.25 4.30
C ARG A 119 13.90 -5.10 4.83
N GLY A 120 13.11 -4.57 5.79
CA GLY A 120 11.98 -5.30 6.38
C GLY A 120 10.91 -5.64 5.35
N VAL A 121 10.54 -4.67 4.52
CA VAL A 121 9.54 -4.85 3.45
C VAL A 121 10.03 -5.86 2.42
N ILE A 122 11.26 -5.68 1.92
CA ILE A 122 11.86 -6.57 0.91
C ILE A 122 12.00 -7.99 1.45
N SER A 123 12.46 -8.15 2.71
CA SER A 123 12.59 -9.48 3.34
C SER A 123 11.25 -10.20 3.44
N SER A 124 10.17 -9.49 3.72
CA SER A 124 8.82 -10.06 3.75
C SER A 124 8.39 -10.57 2.37
N MET A 125 8.67 -9.82 1.32
CA MET A 125 8.39 -10.23 -0.06
C MET A 125 9.19 -11.46 -0.47
N PHE A 126 10.49 -11.50 -0.17
CA PHE A 126 11.33 -12.67 -0.45
C PHE A 126 10.90 -13.90 0.35
N SER A 127 10.51 -13.74 1.61
CA SER A 127 9.99 -14.84 2.43
C SER A 127 8.73 -15.44 1.82
N TRP A 128 7.83 -14.59 1.33
CA TRP A 128 6.62 -15.04 0.64
C TRP A 128 6.95 -15.80 -0.66
N ALA A 129 7.83 -15.25 -1.49
CA ALA A 129 8.26 -15.88 -2.74
C ALA A 129 8.94 -17.23 -2.48
N PHE A 130 9.77 -17.31 -1.45
CA PHE A 130 10.43 -18.54 -1.03
C PHE A 130 9.44 -19.63 -0.61
N ILE A 131 8.50 -19.31 0.29
CA ILE A 131 7.47 -20.23 0.74
C ILE A 131 6.64 -20.74 -0.45
N SER A 132 6.22 -19.85 -1.32
CA SER A 132 5.45 -20.20 -2.50
C SER A 132 6.21 -21.14 -3.45
N THR A 133 7.51 -20.89 -3.63
CA THR A 133 8.38 -21.76 -4.45
C THR A 133 8.52 -23.15 -3.82
N VAL A 134 8.74 -23.22 -2.51
CA VAL A 134 8.85 -24.51 -1.79
C VAL A 134 7.55 -25.30 -1.89
N LEU A 135 6.40 -24.65 -1.72
CA LEU A 135 5.10 -25.31 -1.85
C LEU A 135 4.87 -25.82 -3.28
N SER A 136 5.16 -25.03 -4.29
CA SER A 136 5.05 -25.44 -5.70
C SER A 136 5.94 -26.63 -6.02
N GLN A 137 7.19 -26.66 -5.57
CA GLN A 137 8.10 -27.79 -5.75
C GLN A 137 7.61 -29.05 -5.03
N ARG A 138 7.05 -28.90 -3.83
CA ARG A 138 6.44 -30.02 -3.09
C ARG A 138 5.27 -30.62 -3.85
N GLU A 139 4.38 -29.79 -4.39
CA GLU A 139 3.24 -30.23 -5.18
C GLU A 139 3.68 -30.98 -6.45
N ALA A 140 4.67 -30.45 -7.16
CA ALA A 140 5.25 -31.12 -8.32
C ALA A 140 5.81 -32.52 -7.98
N ARG A 141 6.52 -32.66 -6.83
CA ARG A 141 7.03 -33.98 -6.38
C ARG A 141 5.93 -34.96 -6.00
N LEU A 142 4.76 -34.48 -5.65
CA LEU A 142 3.58 -35.29 -5.35
C LEU A 142 2.74 -35.62 -6.60
N GLY A 143 3.23 -35.30 -7.80
CA GLY A 143 2.54 -35.52 -9.08
C GLY A 143 1.31 -34.63 -9.27
N LYS A 144 1.21 -33.51 -8.53
CA LYS A 144 0.18 -32.51 -8.75
C LYS A 144 0.69 -31.46 -9.73
N ASP A 145 -0.21 -30.93 -10.56
CA ASP A 145 0.12 -29.83 -11.47
C ASP A 145 0.63 -28.61 -10.66
N ALA A 146 1.94 -28.40 -10.67
CA ALA A 146 2.55 -27.24 -10.06
C ALA A 146 2.27 -26.01 -10.92
N THR A 147 1.39 -25.13 -10.48
CA THR A 147 1.18 -23.85 -11.16
C THR A 147 2.39 -22.95 -10.90
N PRO A 148 3.11 -22.48 -11.94
CA PRO A 148 4.20 -21.53 -11.75
C PRO A 148 3.72 -20.26 -11.01
N LEU A 149 4.55 -19.73 -10.12
CA LEU A 149 4.25 -18.52 -9.33
C LEU A 149 3.97 -17.29 -10.20
N ALA A 150 4.55 -17.24 -11.37
CA ALA A 150 4.36 -16.19 -12.35
C ALA A 150 4.25 -16.81 -13.74
N SER A 151 3.05 -16.97 -14.23
CA SER A 151 2.76 -17.16 -15.64
C SER A 151 2.05 -15.90 -16.15
N SER A 152 2.08 -15.68 -17.45
CA SER A 152 1.33 -14.58 -18.10
C SER A 152 -0.19 -14.66 -17.84
N GLU A 153 -0.67 -15.79 -17.33
CA GLU A 153 -2.07 -16.07 -17.01
C GLU A 153 -2.36 -16.08 -15.52
N SER A 154 -1.37 -15.73 -14.68
CA SER A 154 -1.57 -15.71 -13.23
C SER A 154 -2.44 -14.54 -12.82
N SER A 155 -3.50 -14.81 -12.07
CA SER A 155 -4.40 -13.80 -11.50
C SER A 155 -4.39 -13.90 -9.98
N ILE A 156 -4.47 -12.73 -9.32
CA ILE A 156 -4.55 -12.65 -7.86
C ILE A 156 -5.86 -11.98 -7.49
N LEU A 157 -6.66 -12.64 -6.66
CA LEU A 157 -7.85 -12.06 -6.07
C LEU A 157 -7.47 -11.24 -4.83
N LEU A 158 -7.60 -9.91 -4.93
CA LEU A 158 -7.37 -8.98 -3.83
C LEU A 158 -8.63 -8.89 -2.95
N CYS A 159 -8.79 -9.80 -2.00
CA CYS A 159 -9.91 -9.81 -1.05
C CYS A 159 -9.59 -9.10 0.28
N VAL A 160 -8.36 -8.64 0.45
CA VAL A 160 -7.92 -7.89 1.63
C VAL A 160 -7.70 -6.42 1.24
N PRO A 161 -8.12 -5.46 2.10
CA PRO A 161 -7.82 -4.06 1.84
C PRO A 161 -6.32 -3.80 1.67
N LEU A 162 -5.94 -3.03 0.65
CA LEU A 162 -4.53 -2.73 0.33
C LEU A 162 -3.78 -2.00 1.47
N PHE A 163 -4.51 -1.28 2.33
CA PHE A 163 -3.91 -0.63 3.49
C PHE A 163 -3.53 -1.60 4.61
N HIS A 164 -3.94 -2.88 4.52
CA HIS A 164 -3.68 -3.86 5.57
C HIS A 164 -2.40 -4.65 5.27
N CYS A 165 -1.46 -4.66 6.21
CA CYS A 165 -0.17 -5.34 6.03
C CYS A 165 -0.30 -6.85 5.71
N LEU A 166 -1.41 -7.49 6.06
CA LEU A 166 -1.67 -8.89 5.73
C LEU A 166 -1.71 -9.18 4.22
N LEU A 167 -1.96 -8.17 3.39
CA LEU A 167 -1.89 -8.33 1.93
C LEU A 167 -0.50 -8.78 1.47
N TYR A 168 0.56 -8.31 2.15
CA TYR A 168 1.94 -8.60 1.78
C TYR A 168 2.53 -9.78 2.56
N THR A 169 1.86 -10.25 3.60
CA THR A 169 2.36 -11.29 4.51
C THR A 169 1.54 -12.57 4.50
N SER A 170 0.32 -12.55 3.95
CA SER A 170 -0.53 -13.74 3.89
C SER A 170 -0.30 -14.49 2.59
N PRO A 171 -0.01 -15.81 2.65
CA PRO A 171 -0.07 -16.63 1.45
C PRO A 171 -1.49 -16.57 0.88
N SER A 172 -1.60 -16.39 -0.44
CA SER A 172 -2.89 -16.51 -1.12
C SER A 172 -3.45 -17.90 -0.84
N PRO A 173 -4.71 -18.06 -0.40
CA PRO A 173 -5.31 -19.37 -0.25
C PRO A 173 -5.47 -20.00 -1.64
N ARG A 174 -4.48 -20.80 -2.04
CA ARG A 174 -4.51 -21.59 -3.29
C ARG A 174 -5.23 -22.91 -3.16
N ASP A 175 -5.71 -23.25 -1.99
CA ASP A 175 -6.26 -24.56 -1.70
C ASP A 175 -7.78 -24.64 -1.80
N GLY A 176 -8.43 -23.67 -2.42
CA GLY A 176 -9.85 -23.77 -2.79
C GLY A 176 -10.81 -24.09 -1.63
N ARG A 177 -10.39 -23.84 -0.40
CA ARG A 177 -11.20 -24.06 0.79
C ARG A 177 -11.56 -22.72 1.43
N ILE A 178 -12.61 -22.15 0.95
CA ILE A 178 -13.53 -21.33 1.73
C ILE A 178 -14.87 -22.04 1.71
#